data_336a9698e2efa9141e76b1400d0f1c1e
#
_entry.id   336a9698e2efa9141e76b1400d0f1c1e
#
_cell.length_a   1.000
_cell.length_b   1.000
_cell.length_c   1.000
_cell.angle_alpha   90.00
_cell.angle_beta   90.00
_cell.angle_gamma   90.00
#
_symmetry.space_group_name_H-M   'P 1'
#
loop_
_entity.id
_entity.type
_entity.pdbx_description
1 polymer ?
#
loop_
_entity_poly.entity_id
_entity_poly.type
_entity_poly.pdbx_seq_one_letter_code
_entity_poly.pdbx_strand_id
1 'polypeptide(L)'
;MKKRKALLAALLAVGMLTGCLGNGGSSTLSSESSRIFVTEEGTLQTATVESYSQQDYYNGEELKAFLEEAVSQYNGANGQNQVTLDSCTLDNGTARMMFHYASAEALIGFTTQYEDKANLVESIDLNKLSEVYGQSESEGVTFIKASDGKKVDQKAVSKKGSSQAVVVTSDNPVTIQTQGKIQLVSDNVVIKDSHTVQTTKGKSYIIFK
;
A
#
# COMPACT_ATOMS: atom_id res chain seq x y z
N MET A 1 24.72 -15.12 -13.69
CA MET A 1 24.07 -14.58 -12.49
C MET A 1 24.10 -13.05 -12.38
N LYS A 2 25.13 -12.30 -12.84
CA LYS A 2 25.20 -10.81 -12.75
C LYS A 2 24.25 -10.04 -13.69
N LYS A 3 23.72 -10.63 -14.75
CA LYS A 3 22.86 -9.94 -15.75
C LYS A 3 21.37 -9.87 -15.34
N ARG A 4 20.91 -10.71 -14.41
CA ARG A 4 19.49 -10.76 -13.98
C ARG A 4 19.09 -9.68 -12.97
N LYS A 5 20.04 -9.16 -12.18
CA LYS A 5 19.80 -8.10 -11.20
C LYS A 5 19.65 -6.69 -11.82
N ALA A 6 20.01 -6.52 -13.09
CA ALA A 6 19.95 -5.22 -13.79
C ALA A 6 18.55 -4.89 -14.34
N LEU A 7 17.61 -5.84 -14.36
CA LEU A 7 16.27 -5.64 -14.94
C LEU A 7 15.34 -4.80 -14.06
N LEU A 8 15.52 -4.83 -12.75
CA LEU A 8 14.68 -4.06 -11.80
C LEU A 8 15.12 -2.59 -11.63
N ALA A 9 16.36 -2.24 -11.96
CA ALA A 9 16.92 -0.91 -11.70
C ALA A 9 16.61 0.16 -12.78
N ALA A 10 15.94 -0.20 -13.88
CA ALA A 10 15.73 0.70 -15.03
C ALA A 10 14.31 1.28 -15.15
N LEU A 11 13.40 1.00 -14.22
CA LEU A 11 11.98 1.39 -14.29
C LEU A 11 11.68 2.57 -13.37
N LEU A 12 12.02 3.77 -13.79
CA LEU A 12 11.61 5.03 -13.17
C LEU A 12 10.85 5.87 -14.19
N ALA A 13 9.52 5.81 -14.14
CA ALA A 13 8.68 6.84 -14.78
C ALA A 13 7.42 7.09 -13.94
N VAL A 14 7.31 8.33 -13.49
CA VAL A 14 6.17 8.87 -12.72
C VAL A 14 4.99 9.07 -13.67
N GLY A 15 3.91 8.32 -13.46
CA GLY A 15 2.63 8.52 -14.14
C GLY A 15 1.56 9.01 -13.15
N MET A 16 1.18 10.28 -13.25
CA MET A 16 -0.03 10.78 -12.59
C MET A 16 -1.25 10.44 -13.46
N LEU A 17 -2.19 9.68 -12.94
CA LEU A 17 -3.49 9.47 -13.55
C LEU A 17 -4.62 9.84 -12.57
N THR A 18 -5.50 10.67 -13.08
CA THR A 18 -6.69 11.20 -12.40
C THR A 18 -7.74 10.10 -12.20
N GLY A 19 -8.12 9.86 -10.92
CA GLY A 19 -9.10 8.85 -10.55
C GLY A 19 -10.54 9.28 -10.79
N CYS A 20 -11.38 8.35 -11.22
CA CYS A 20 -12.83 8.47 -11.31
C CYS A 20 -13.49 8.31 -9.94
N LEU A 21 -14.43 9.19 -9.62
CA LEU A 21 -15.32 9.12 -8.46
C LEU A 21 -16.28 7.93 -8.59
N GLY A 22 -16.05 6.87 -7.82
CA GLY A 22 -16.92 5.71 -7.69
C GLY A 22 -17.67 5.69 -6.36
N ASN A 23 -18.95 5.39 -6.42
CA ASN A 23 -19.93 5.45 -5.33
C ASN A 23 -19.83 4.23 -4.39
N GLY A 24 -19.95 4.45 -3.10
CA GLY A 24 -19.79 3.59 -1.94
C GLY A 24 -20.17 2.11 -2.03
N GLY A 25 -19.17 1.26 -1.97
CA GLY A 25 -19.20 -0.18 -1.73
C GLY A 25 -17.86 -0.60 -1.12
N SER A 26 -17.76 -1.86 -0.67
CA SER A 26 -16.48 -2.44 -0.26
C SER A 26 -15.50 -2.37 -1.44
N SER A 27 -14.30 -1.84 -1.20
CA SER A 27 -13.26 -1.74 -2.21
C SER A 27 -12.50 -3.06 -2.36
N THR A 28 -12.02 -3.34 -3.57
CA THR A 28 -11.05 -4.40 -3.85
C THR A 28 -9.75 -3.77 -4.33
N LEU A 29 -8.63 -4.47 -4.19
CA LEU A 29 -7.33 -3.96 -4.65
C LEU A 29 -7.41 -3.53 -6.12
N SER A 30 -7.08 -2.27 -6.38
CA SER A 30 -6.99 -1.73 -7.73
C SER A 30 -5.57 -1.87 -8.28
N SER A 31 -5.45 -2.32 -9.53
CA SER A 31 -4.18 -2.42 -10.27
C SER A 31 -3.94 -1.26 -11.25
N GLU A 32 -4.61 -0.13 -11.06
CA GLU A 32 -4.42 1.07 -11.91
C GLU A 32 -3.14 1.84 -11.59
N SER A 33 -2.71 1.81 -10.34
CA SER A 33 -1.44 2.41 -9.89
C SER A 33 -0.91 1.66 -8.67
N SER A 34 0.38 1.80 -8.40
CA SER A 34 1.03 1.18 -7.24
C SER A 34 0.38 1.64 -5.94
N ARG A 35 0.10 0.68 -5.05
CA ARG A 35 -0.55 0.91 -3.75
C ARG A 35 -0.45 -0.26 -2.80
N ILE A 36 -0.57 0.02 -1.53
CA ILE A 36 -0.83 -0.96 -0.48
C ILE A 36 -2.33 -0.99 -0.21
N PHE A 37 -2.93 -2.18 -0.22
CA PHE A 37 -4.34 -2.41 0.10
C PHE A 37 -4.45 -3.10 1.47
N VAL A 38 -5.36 -2.59 2.29
CA VAL A 38 -5.60 -3.08 3.65
C VAL A 38 -7.06 -3.49 3.78
N THR A 39 -7.31 -4.76 4.14
CA THR A 39 -8.66 -5.25 4.41
C THR A 39 -9.12 -4.92 5.82
N GLU A 40 -10.41 -5.11 6.11
CA GLU A 40 -10.97 -4.94 7.46
C GLU A 40 -10.47 -6.01 8.44
N GLU A 41 -10.07 -7.19 7.93
CA GLU A 41 -9.48 -8.29 8.70
C GLU A 41 -7.97 -8.12 8.93
N GLY A 42 -7.34 -7.13 8.31
CA GLY A 42 -5.92 -6.87 8.47
C GLY A 42 -5.01 -7.53 7.44
N THR A 43 -5.59 -8.09 6.38
CA THR A 43 -4.82 -8.64 5.26
C THR A 43 -4.15 -7.50 4.50
N LEU A 44 -2.89 -7.70 4.14
CA LEU A 44 -2.08 -6.76 3.37
C LEU A 44 -1.83 -7.30 1.97
N GLN A 45 -2.10 -6.48 0.97
CA GLN A 45 -1.79 -6.74 -0.42
C GLN A 45 -1.10 -5.54 -1.05
N THR A 46 -0.31 -5.74 -2.09
CA THR A 46 0.20 -4.63 -2.92
C THR A 46 -0.16 -4.83 -4.38
N ALA A 47 -0.39 -3.73 -5.06
CA ALA A 47 -0.23 -3.63 -6.50
C ALA A 47 1.04 -2.81 -6.78
N THR A 48 1.93 -3.33 -7.60
CA THR A 48 3.07 -2.60 -8.16
C THR A 48 2.83 -2.45 -9.64
N VAL A 49 2.72 -1.20 -10.09
CA VAL A 49 2.41 -0.84 -11.48
C VAL A 49 3.54 0.01 -12.02
N GLU A 50 4.22 -0.52 -13.03
CA GLU A 50 5.39 0.11 -13.62
C GLU A 50 5.23 0.25 -15.12
N SER A 51 5.59 1.43 -15.65
CA SER A 51 5.66 1.66 -17.09
C SER A 51 7.06 1.35 -17.59
N TYR A 52 7.17 0.70 -18.74
CA TYR A 52 8.45 0.39 -19.38
C TYR A 52 8.38 0.71 -20.87
N SER A 53 9.54 1.04 -21.44
CA SER A 53 9.65 1.15 -22.90
C SER A 53 9.64 -0.25 -23.50
N GLN A 54 8.63 -0.55 -24.30
CA GLN A 54 8.49 -1.87 -24.92
C GLN A 54 9.71 -2.18 -25.79
N GLN A 55 10.29 -3.35 -25.56
CA GLN A 55 11.40 -3.92 -26.33
C GLN A 55 11.02 -5.36 -26.70
N ASP A 56 11.47 -5.84 -27.83
CA ASP A 56 11.13 -7.18 -28.35
C ASP A 56 11.57 -8.34 -27.43
N TYR A 57 12.47 -8.07 -26.49
CA TYR A 57 12.97 -9.06 -25.52
C TYR A 57 12.27 -9.01 -24.13
N TYR A 58 11.30 -8.12 -23.93
CA TYR A 58 10.49 -8.13 -22.70
C TYR A 58 9.41 -9.20 -22.80
N ASN A 59 9.49 -10.18 -21.89
CA ASN A 59 8.61 -11.33 -21.86
C ASN A 59 7.91 -11.45 -20.50
N GLY A 60 6.57 -11.45 -20.52
CA GLY A 60 5.76 -11.56 -19.32
C GLY A 60 5.97 -12.87 -18.57
N GLU A 61 6.21 -13.97 -19.26
CA GLU A 61 6.49 -15.27 -18.63
C GLU A 61 7.84 -15.27 -17.90
N GLU A 62 8.85 -14.61 -18.45
CA GLU A 62 10.16 -14.46 -17.78
C GLU A 62 10.06 -13.57 -16.53
N LEU A 63 9.28 -12.47 -16.61
CA LEU A 63 9.03 -11.62 -15.44
C LEU A 63 8.30 -12.41 -14.35
N LYS A 64 7.25 -13.14 -14.72
CA LYS A 64 6.49 -13.97 -13.78
C LYS A 64 7.38 -15.03 -13.11
N ALA A 65 8.16 -15.77 -13.90
CA ALA A 65 9.10 -16.77 -13.38
C ALA A 65 10.14 -16.17 -12.42
N PHE A 66 10.65 -14.97 -12.74
CA PHE A 66 11.56 -14.23 -11.87
C PHE A 66 10.90 -13.87 -10.52
N LEU A 67 9.65 -13.38 -10.56
CA LEU A 67 8.91 -13.02 -9.35
C LEU A 67 8.54 -14.25 -8.50
N GLU A 68 8.16 -15.37 -9.14
CA GLU A 68 7.91 -16.64 -8.45
C GLU A 68 9.18 -17.18 -7.77
N GLU A 69 10.34 -17.07 -8.42
CA GLU A 69 11.64 -17.41 -7.80
C GLU A 69 11.94 -16.48 -6.62
N ALA A 70 11.69 -15.17 -6.76
CA ALA A 70 11.88 -14.19 -5.69
C ALA A 70 11.01 -14.50 -4.46
N VAL A 71 9.73 -14.78 -4.67
CA VAL A 71 8.78 -15.19 -3.61
C VAL A 71 9.25 -16.49 -2.96
N SER A 72 9.65 -17.48 -3.75
CA SER A 72 10.16 -18.75 -3.22
C SER A 72 11.41 -18.58 -2.36
N GLN A 73 12.36 -17.74 -2.79
CA GLN A 73 13.58 -17.45 -2.03
C GLN A 73 13.27 -16.70 -0.73
N TYR A 74 12.37 -15.70 -0.78
CA TYR A 74 11.96 -14.98 0.42
C TYR A 74 11.27 -15.91 1.43
N ASN A 75 10.32 -16.72 0.98
CA ASN A 75 9.60 -17.66 1.82
C ASN A 75 10.53 -18.75 2.39
N GLY A 76 11.53 -19.20 1.63
CA GLY A 76 12.53 -20.14 2.10
C GLY A 76 13.40 -19.61 3.25
N ALA A 77 13.62 -18.30 3.27
CA ALA A 77 14.42 -17.64 4.32
C ALA A 77 13.60 -17.18 5.54
N ASN A 78 12.32 -16.83 5.35
CA ASN A 78 11.49 -16.14 6.37
C ASN A 78 10.29 -16.96 6.85
N GLY A 79 10.06 -18.15 6.31
CA GLY A 79 8.93 -19.04 6.63
C GLY A 79 7.97 -19.20 5.46
N GLN A 80 7.26 -20.32 5.44
CA GLN A 80 6.34 -20.65 4.35
C GLN A 80 5.19 -19.65 4.26
N ASN A 81 4.79 -19.32 3.03
CA ASN A 81 3.63 -18.48 2.72
C ASN A 81 3.68 -17.05 3.32
N GLN A 82 4.87 -16.50 3.56
CA GLN A 82 5.00 -15.12 4.00
C GLN A 82 4.57 -14.14 2.91
N VAL A 83 4.87 -14.48 1.65
CA VAL A 83 4.50 -13.71 0.46
C VAL A 83 3.94 -14.65 -0.60
N THR A 84 2.91 -14.20 -1.32
CA THR A 84 2.33 -14.91 -2.47
C THR A 84 2.23 -13.93 -3.64
N LEU A 85 2.61 -14.36 -4.84
CA LEU A 85 2.36 -13.65 -6.08
C LEU A 85 0.94 -14.01 -6.56
N ASP A 86 0.01 -13.08 -6.47
CA ASP A 86 -1.39 -13.29 -6.89
C ASP A 86 -1.54 -13.15 -8.41
N SER A 87 -0.87 -12.18 -9.01
CA SER A 87 -0.85 -11.99 -10.46
C SER A 87 0.37 -11.23 -10.95
N CYS A 88 0.75 -11.51 -12.19
CA CYS A 88 1.75 -10.75 -12.94
C CYS A 88 1.27 -10.64 -14.38
N THR A 89 1.14 -9.41 -14.89
CA THR A 89 0.77 -9.13 -16.27
C THR A 89 1.70 -8.11 -16.86
N LEU A 90 2.00 -8.29 -18.14
CA LEU A 90 2.81 -7.36 -18.94
C LEU A 90 2.00 -7.02 -20.18
N ASP A 91 1.47 -5.81 -20.25
CA ASP A 91 0.58 -5.38 -21.33
C ASP A 91 0.79 -3.91 -21.69
N ASN A 92 0.89 -3.64 -22.99
CA ASN A 92 0.95 -2.29 -23.56
C ASN A 92 1.96 -1.34 -22.85
N GLY A 93 3.17 -1.84 -22.56
CA GLY A 93 4.20 -1.06 -21.90
C GLY A 93 3.98 -0.85 -20.40
N THR A 94 3.10 -1.65 -19.78
CA THR A 94 2.81 -1.59 -18.35
C THR A 94 2.94 -2.99 -17.74
N ALA A 95 3.75 -3.10 -16.68
CA ALA A 95 3.83 -4.26 -15.81
C ALA A 95 2.92 -4.05 -14.60
N ARG A 96 2.11 -5.05 -14.27
CA ARG A 96 1.25 -5.07 -13.07
C ARG A 96 1.52 -6.33 -12.29
N MET A 97 1.94 -6.17 -11.06
CA MET A 97 2.31 -7.25 -10.15
C MET A 97 1.49 -7.10 -8.87
N MET A 98 0.80 -8.15 -8.45
CA MET A 98 -0.01 -8.13 -7.24
C MET A 98 0.50 -9.20 -6.28
N PHE A 99 0.71 -8.80 -5.03
CA PHE A 99 1.22 -9.66 -3.97
C PHE A 99 0.30 -9.63 -2.76
N HIS A 100 0.31 -10.74 -2.04
CA HIS A 100 -0.34 -10.93 -0.76
C HIS A 100 0.72 -11.22 0.31
N TYR A 101 0.55 -10.65 1.49
CA TYR A 101 1.50 -10.77 2.60
C TYR A 101 0.83 -11.33 3.85
N ALA A 102 1.52 -12.25 4.53
CA ALA A 102 1.04 -12.84 5.77
C ALA A 102 1.09 -11.85 6.95
N SER A 103 1.96 -10.84 6.88
CA SER A 103 2.15 -9.85 7.94
C SER A 103 2.75 -8.53 7.41
N ALA A 104 2.76 -7.50 8.26
CA ALA A 104 3.44 -6.24 8.00
C ALA A 104 4.95 -6.43 7.79
N GLU A 105 5.58 -7.29 8.59
CA GLU A 105 7.00 -7.61 8.49
C GLU A 105 7.33 -8.26 7.13
N ALA A 106 6.44 -9.15 6.65
CA ALA A 106 6.59 -9.78 5.35
C ALA A 106 6.49 -8.75 4.21
N LEU A 107 5.55 -7.81 4.30
CA LEU A 107 5.42 -6.71 3.32
C LEU A 107 6.70 -5.86 3.33
N ILE A 108 7.11 -5.36 4.49
CA ILE A 108 8.28 -4.47 4.62
C ILE A 108 9.55 -5.19 4.16
N GLY A 109 9.75 -6.42 4.62
CA GLY A 109 10.93 -7.21 4.26
C GLY A 109 11.02 -7.50 2.77
N PHE A 110 9.92 -7.92 2.14
CA PHE A 110 9.88 -8.22 0.71
C PHE A 110 10.05 -6.97 -0.15
N THR A 111 9.31 -5.90 0.12
CA THR A 111 9.42 -4.64 -0.65
C THR A 111 10.80 -4.01 -0.51
N THR A 112 11.44 -4.12 0.66
CA THR A 112 12.82 -3.67 0.88
C THR A 112 13.83 -4.52 0.10
N GLN A 113 13.72 -5.85 0.18
CA GLN A 113 14.67 -6.78 -0.47
C GLN A 113 14.64 -6.67 -1.99
N TYR A 114 13.46 -6.42 -2.56
CA TYR A 114 13.25 -6.32 -4.02
C TYR A 114 13.09 -4.89 -4.53
N GLU A 115 13.36 -3.90 -3.68
CA GLU A 115 13.37 -2.47 -4.03
C GLU A 115 12.06 -1.97 -4.65
N ASP A 116 10.90 -2.46 -4.14
CA ASP A 116 9.58 -1.92 -4.52
C ASP A 116 9.37 -0.54 -3.89
N LYS A 117 9.98 0.48 -4.49
CA LYS A 117 9.97 1.86 -3.99
C LYS A 117 8.58 2.47 -3.89
N ALA A 118 7.63 1.98 -4.67
CA ALA A 118 6.28 2.50 -4.71
C ALA A 118 5.45 2.09 -3.48
N ASN A 119 5.79 0.93 -2.87
CA ASN A 119 5.11 0.36 -1.72
C ASN A 119 6.02 0.25 -0.48
N LEU A 120 7.19 0.90 -0.52
CA LEU A 120 8.16 0.84 0.58
C LEU A 120 7.69 1.72 1.74
N VAL A 121 7.54 1.11 2.91
CA VAL A 121 7.21 1.76 4.17
C VAL A 121 8.19 1.31 5.27
N GLU A 122 8.41 2.17 6.27
CA GLU A 122 9.22 1.83 7.44
C GLU A 122 8.42 0.99 8.44
N SER A 123 7.13 1.33 8.60
CA SER A 123 6.18 0.55 9.39
C SER A 123 4.77 0.68 8.81
N ILE A 124 3.98 -0.36 9.00
CA ILE A 124 2.54 -0.35 8.76
C ILE A 124 1.86 -1.23 9.81
N ASP A 125 0.96 -0.66 10.58
CA ASP A 125 0.24 -1.31 11.66
C ASP A 125 -1.27 -1.17 11.45
N LEU A 126 -2.02 -2.26 11.68
CA LEU A 126 -3.47 -2.25 11.72
C LEU A 126 -3.94 -2.57 13.12
N ASN A 127 -4.74 -1.66 13.68
CA ASN A 127 -5.27 -1.76 15.04
C ASN A 127 -6.70 -1.22 15.08
N LYS A 128 -7.37 -1.37 16.22
CA LYS A 128 -8.56 -0.56 16.50
C LYS A 128 -8.14 0.87 16.84
N LEU A 129 -8.91 1.86 16.41
CA LEU A 129 -8.61 3.26 16.76
C LEU A 129 -8.50 3.47 18.28
N SER A 130 -9.29 2.76 19.08
CA SER A 130 -9.21 2.81 20.56
C SER A 130 -7.87 2.34 21.13
N GLU A 131 -7.11 1.56 20.39
CA GLU A 131 -5.82 1.03 20.82
C GLU A 131 -4.66 1.97 20.50
N VAL A 132 -4.80 2.81 19.46
CA VAL A 132 -3.77 3.74 19.02
C VAL A 132 -4.07 5.20 19.41
N TYR A 133 -5.33 5.58 19.54
CA TYR A 133 -5.72 6.93 19.90
C TYR A 133 -5.65 7.17 21.40
N GLY A 134 -4.97 8.23 21.81
CA GLY A 134 -4.70 8.53 23.22
C GLY A 134 -3.41 7.92 23.74
N GLN A 135 -2.70 7.13 22.94
CA GLN A 135 -1.33 6.75 23.23
C GLN A 135 -0.39 7.95 22.99
N SER A 136 0.76 7.97 23.65
CA SER A 136 1.74 9.07 23.50
C SER A 136 2.13 9.34 22.05
N GLU A 137 2.11 8.32 21.20
CA GLU A 137 2.42 8.43 19.77
C GLU A 137 1.37 9.17 18.93
N SER A 138 0.13 9.27 19.42
CA SER A 138 -0.95 10.02 18.74
C SER A 138 -1.19 11.41 19.36
N GLU A 139 -0.43 11.78 20.40
CA GLU A 139 -0.52 13.12 21.00
C GLU A 139 -0.14 14.20 19.99
N GLY A 140 -0.98 15.23 19.88
CA GLY A 140 -0.76 16.34 18.96
C GLY A 140 -1.21 16.09 17.52
N VAL A 141 -1.63 14.86 17.17
CA VAL A 141 -2.16 14.56 15.82
C VAL A 141 -3.49 15.26 15.60
N THR A 142 -3.56 16.06 14.55
CA THR A 142 -4.83 16.65 14.09
C THR A 142 -5.50 15.71 13.11
N PHE A 143 -6.76 15.33 13.40
CA PHE A 143 -7.57 14.54 12.47
C PHE A 143 -8.52 15.42 11.66
N ILE A 144 -8.71 15.05 10.39
CA ILE A 144 -9.68 15.64 9.48
C ILE A 144 -10.66 14.57 8.97
N LYS A 145 -11.89 14.97 8.65
CA LYS A 145 -12.87 14.10 7.99
C LYS A 145 -12.46 13.84 6.55
N ALA A 146 -12.51 12.58 6.13
CA ALA A 146 -12.24 12.23 4.74
C ALA A 146 -13.28 12.81 3.76
N SER A 147 -14.51 13.11 4.23
CA SER A 147 -15.59 13.60 3.38
C SER A 147 -15.50 15.08 3.00
N ASP A 148 -14.92 15.92 3.85
CA ASP A 148 -14.94 17.40 3.65
C ASP A 148 -13.67 18.11 4.13
N GLY A 149 -12.67 17.37 4.60
CA GLY A 149 -11.37 17.91 5.06
C GLY A 149 -11.46 18.72 6.37
N LYS A 150 -12.61 18.76 7.04
CA LYS A 150 -12.77 19.55 8.27
C LYS A 150 -12.12 18.88 9.47
N LYS A 151 -11.45 19.68 10.29
CA LYS A 151 -10.87 19.23 11.56
C LYS A 151 -11.92 18.62 12.48
N VAL A 152 -11.50 17.60 13.22
CA VAL A 152 -12.35 16.85 14.13
C VAL A 152 -11.80 17.03 15.54
N ASP A 153 -12.70 17.28 16.51
CA ASP A 153 -12.32 17.34 17.91
C ASP A 153 -12.02 15.95 18.49
N GLN A 154 -11.26 15.91 19.58
CA GLN A 154 -10.85 14.68 20.25
C GLN A 154 -12.03 13.77 20.66
N LYS A 155 -13.14 14.38 21.10
CA LYS A 155 -14.34 13.62 21.50
C LYS A 155 -15.00 12.92 20.30
N ALA A 156 -14.99 13.56 19.14
CA ALA A 156 -15.53 12.95 17.91
C ALA A 156 -14.62 11.85 17.37
N VAL A 157 -13.29 11.97 17.52
CA VAL A 157 -12.34 10.89 17.20
C VAL A 157 -12.58 9.69 18.12
N SER A 158 -12.62 9.90 19.45
CA SER A 158 -12.83 8.83 20.44
C SER A 158 -14.12 8.03 20.21
N LYS A 159 -15.18 8.66 19.70
CA LYS A 159 -16.45 7.96 19.37
C LYS A 159 -16.32 6.94 18.24
N LYS A 160 -15.22 6.96 17.51
CA LYS A 160 -14.92 6.01 16.41
C LYS A 160 -13.99 4.88 16.83
N GLY A 161 -13.81 4.65 18.14
CA GLY A 161 -12.87 3.69 18.70
C GLY A 161 -12.97 2.26 18.13
N SER A 162 -14.16 1.82 17.67
CA SER A 162 -14.35 0.52 17.03
C SER A 162 -13.95 0.46 15.54
N SER A 163 -13.62 1.60 14.92
CA SER A 163 -13.11 1.63 13.54
C SER A 163 -11.69 1.07 13.47
N GLN A 164 -11.31 0.57 12.29
CA GLN A 164 -9.94 0.18 12.00
C GLN A 164 -9.08 1.43 11.81
N ALA A 165 -7.82 1.35 12.24
CA ALA A 165 -6.83 2.38 12.08
C ALA A 165 -5.57 1.77 11.45
N VAL A 166 -5.20 2.23 10.28
CA VAL A 166 -3.88 1.98 9.68
C VAL A 166 -2.96 3.10 10.10
N VAL A 167 -1.84 2.75 10.72
CA VAL A 167 -0.76 3.67 11.05
C VAL A 167 0.44 3.33 10.18
N VAL A 168 0.86 4.29 9.35
CA VAL A 168 1.96 4.09 8.38
C VAL A 168 3.06 5.10 8.66
N THR A 169 4.31 4.63 8.68
CA THR A 169 5.49 5.50 8.64
C THR A 169 6.23 5.25 7.34
N SER A 170 6.54 6.32 6.60
CA SER A 170 7.26 6.23 5.33
C SER A 170 8.12 7.47 5.08
N ASP A 171 9.25 7.29 4.40
CA ASP A 171 10.10 8.39 3.93
C ASP A 171 9.58 9.07 2.66
N ASN A 172 8.79 8.33 1.87
CA ASN A 172 8.21 8.79 0.62
C ASN A 172 6.69 8.67 0.64
N PRO A 173 5.96 9.44 -0.18
CA PRO A 173 4.53 9.29 -0.32
C PRO A 173 4.18 7.88 -0.84
N VAL A 174 3.31 7.18 -0.11
CA VAL A 174 2.78 5.85 -0.49
C VAL A 174 1.27 5.94 -0.61
N THR A 175 0.71 5.28 -1.61
CA THR A 175 -0.74 5.19 -1.77
C THR A 175 -1.28 4.05 -0.91
N ILE A 176 -2.21 4.36 -0.02
CA ILE A 176 -2.92 3.38 0.80
C ILE A 176 -4.37 3.32 0.34
N GLN A 177 -4.83 2.12 0.01
CA GLN A 177 -6.23 1.83 -0.28
C GLN A 177 -6.79 0.94 0.82
N THR A 178 -8.00 1.22 1.31
CA THR A 178 -8.68 0.44 2.33
C THR A 178 -9.92 -0.25 1.77
N GLN A 179 -10.24 -1.43 2.27
CA GLN A 179 -11.45 -2.16 1.90
C GLN A 179 -12.70 -1.38 2.34
N GLY A 180 -12.74 -0.96 3.59
CA GLY A 180 -13.80 -0.13 4.13
C GLY A 180 -13.61 1.35 3.80
N LYS A 181 -14.66 2.13 3.97
CA LYS A 181 -14.68 3.56 3.67
C LYS A 181 -13.85 4.36 4.69
N ILE A 182 -12.95 5.20 4.20
CA ILE A 182 -12.14 6.10 5.04
C ILE A 182 -13.04 7.16 5.67
N GLN A 183 -12.94 7.31 6.96
CA GLN A 183 -13.73 8.23 7.77
C GLN A 183 -12.93 9.44 8.23
N LEU A 184 -11.73 9.19 8.77
CA LEU A 184 -10.81 10.21 9.26
C LEU A 184 -9.40 9.90 8.79
N VAL A 185 -8.60 10.94 8.64
CA VAL A 185 -7.15 10.83 8.41
C VAL A 185 -6.42 11.89 9.23
N SER A 186 -5.13 11.69 9.50
CA SER A 186 -4.27 12.78 9.99
C SER A 186 -4.15 13.87 8.93
N ASP A 187 -3.99 15.12 9.35
CA ASP A 187 -4.06 16.29 8.46
C ASP A 187 -2.89 16.41 7.46
N ASN A 188 -1.87 15.58 7.61
CA ASN A 188 -0.76 15.42 6.66
C ASN A 188 -1.06 14.44 5.51
N VAL A 189 -2.22 13.79 5.48
CA VAL A 189 -2.60 12.81 4.46
C VAL A 189 -3.41 13.46 3.34
N VAL A 190 -3.13 13.11 2.10
CA VAL A 190 -3.86 13.58 0.92
C VAL A 190 -4.96 12.58 0.56
N ILE A 191 -6.22 13.00 0.65
CA ILE A 191 -7.38 12.18 0.29
C ILE A 191 -7.54 12.17 -1.22
N LYS A 192 -7.57 10.98 -1.83
CA LYS A 192 -7.79 10.81 -3.28
C LYS A 192 -9.26 10.48 -3.59
N ASP A 193 -9.83 9.55 -2.82
CA ASP A 193 -11.25 9.18 -2.89
C ASP A 193 -11.74 8.60 -1.55
N SER A 194 -12.90 7.95 -1.52
CA SER A 194 -13.49 7.40 -0.30
C SER A 194 -12.74 6.20 0.28
N HIS A 195 -11.85 5.58 -0.47
CA HIS A 195 -11.09 4.38 -0.06
C HIS A 195 -9.59 4.54 -0.25
N THR A 196 -9.13 5.64 -0.87
CA THR A 196 -7.74 5.81 -1.26
C THR A 196 -7.18 7.13 -0.75
N VAL A 197 -6.01 7.06 -0.16
CA VAL A 197 -5.24 8.21 0.29
C VAL A 197 -3.78 8.09 -0.15
N GLN A 198 -3.05 9.19 -0.12
CA GLN A 198 -1.61 9.22 -0.25
C GLN A 198 -1.01 9.77 1.03
N THR A 199 -0.09 9.02 1.62
CA THR A 199 0.68 9.46 2.80
C THR A 199 1.67 10.56 2.41
N THR A 200 2.19 11.23 3.39
CA THR A 200 3.37 12.11 3.25
C THR A 200 4.53 11.51 4.04
N LYS A 201 5.70 12.09 3.95
CA LYS A 201 6.84 11.69 4.79
C LYS A 201 6.47 11.74 6.28
N GLY A 202 6.86 10.70 7.02
CA GLY A 202 6.59 10.52 8.44
C GLY A 202 5.37 9.66 8.73
N LYS A 203 4.83 9.80 9.93
CA LYS A 203 3.72 9.00 10.43
C LYS A 203 2.36 9.53 9.95
N SER A 204 1.55 8.68 9.40
CA SER A 204 0.20 8.95 8.89
C SER A 204 -0.82 8.01 9.53
N TYR A 205 -2.01 8.52 9.81
CA TYR A 205 -3.13 7.77 10.39
C TYR A 205 -4.31 7.75 9.42
N ILE A 206 -4.86 6.57 9.14
CA ILE A 206 -6.01 6.36 8.23
C ILE A 206 -7.05 5.52 8.98
N ILE A 207 -8.21 6.10 9.26
CA ILE A 207 -9.30 5.47 10.02
C ILE A 207 -10.43 5.12 9.06
N PHE A 208 -10.81 3.84 9.02
CA PHE A 208 -11.80 3.33 8.06
C PHE A 208 -12.76 2.30 8.70
N LYS A 209 -13.88 2.02 8.02
CA LYS A 209 -14.89 1.04 8.41
C LYS A 209 -15.73 0.67 7.19
#